data_8d7454c394d60aa6c47100b491ad1cdf
#
_entry.id   8d7454c394d60aa6c47100b491ad1cdf
#
_cell.length_a   1.000
_cell.length_b   1.000
_cell.length_c   1.000
_cell.angle_alpha   90.00
_cell.angle_beta   90.00
_cell.angle_gamma   90.00
#
_symmetry.space_group_name_H-M   'P 1'
#
loop_
_entity.id
_entity.type
_entity.pdbx_description
1 polymer ?
#
loop_
_entity_poly.entity_id
_entity_poly.type
_entity_poly.pdbx_seq_one_letter_code
_entity_poly.pdbx_strand_id
1 'polypeptide(L)'
;LDFIGGYPNTDEEPFSAWLKRTKQTDRAIRHFWEPVIVGALNDTFERCSTRYAGQVFHESFLKSAEGGRLGIPSQPLSEFYAAVAQQAEKQGTRLHVRTSIDRIAAMPDGTWTATASDGSVHRAGSLILALPFEQTARLLGTLAENAVQRQRILPAMEHFIHAPITTIHLWFDREITELDHAALLDTRIQWMFNKSRIRRFEGGGAVEAGQYLELVISASFAEIHATREEILAAAVEELACFFPTVRGAKILRSGVLKEARATFSVVPGLDQYRPAPDAAGGNLYLAGDWTRTGWPSTMEGAVRSGRLAAEAVARGAGNQERLLSPDLAATGLMKLLTR
;
A
#
# COMPACT_ATOMS: atom_id res chain seq x y z
N LEU A 1 20.39 17.71 -0.46
CA LEU A 1 21.59 16.87 -0.38
C LEU A 1 21.44 15.71 0.62
N ASP A 2 20.59 15.83 1.64
CA ASP A 2 20.47 14.85 2.74
C ASP A 2 20.11 13.42 2.28
N PHE A 3 19.41 13.29 1.18
CA PHE A 3 18.96 11.97 0.66
C PHE A 3 19.83 11.43 -0.49
N ILE A 4 20.90 12.11 -0.90
CA ILE A 4 21.74 11.66 -2.02
C ILE A 4 22.49 10.36 -1.66
N GLY A 5 23.06 10.30 -0.48
CA GLY A 5 23.81 9.10 0.00
C GLY A 5 22.93 8.00 0.59
N GLY A 6 21.62 8.19 0.64
CA GLY A 6 20.66 7.31 1.29
C GLY A 6 19.62 8.09 2.09
N TYR A 7 18.92 7.44 2.98
CA TYR A 7 17.91 8.02 3.88
C TYR A 7 18.20 7.61 5.33
N PRO A 8 17.59 8.28 6.34
CA PRO A 8 17.86 7.97 7.75
C PRO A 8 17.59 6.49 8.07
N ASN A 9 18.43 5.90 8.90
CA ASN A 9 18.23 4.53 9.38
C ASN A 9 17.18 4.42 10.49
N THR A 10 16.93 5.55 11.19
CA THR A 10 15.91 5.66 12.25
C THR A 10 14.68 6.40 11.72
N ASP A 11 13.52 6.11 12.28
CA ASP A 11 12.22 6.68 11.87
C ASP A 11 11.66 7.69 12.90
N GLU A 12 12.50 8.27 13.74
CA GLU A 12 12.07 9.10 14.90
C GLU A 12 11.60 10.51 14.52
N GLU A 13 12.13 11.09 13.43
CA GLU A 13 11.84 12.47 13.02
C GLU A 13 10.62 12.52 12.08
N PRO A 14 9.56 13.34 12.39
CA PRO A 14 8.48 13.59 11.43
C PRO A 14 8.99 14.43 10.23
N PHE A 15 8.45 14.18 9.04
CA PHE A 15 8.93 14.85 7.83
C PHE A 15 8.70 16.36 7.85
N SER A 16 7.65 16.84 8.52
CA SER A 16 7.44 18.27 8.76
C SER A 16 8.59 18.96 9.49
N ALA A 17 9.24 18.26 10.44
CA ALA A 17 10.42 18.79 11.14
C ALA A 17 11.63 18.90 10.19
N TRP A 18 11.83 17.88 9.32
CA TRP A 18 12.87 17.93 8.30
C TRP A 18 12.64 19.08 7.31
N LEU A 19 11.41 19.27 6.81
CA LEU A 19 11.08 20.37 5.90
C LEU A 19 11.41 21.74 6.53
N LYS A 20 11.05 21.94 7.79
CA LYS A 20 11.34 23.16 8.54
C LYS A 20 12.86 23.35 8.75
N ARG A 21 13.57 22.31 9.20
CA ARG A 21 15.01 22.34 9.46
C ARG A 21 15.82 22.64 8.20
N THR A 22 15.38 22.11 7.05
CA THR A 22 16.03 22.34 5.75
C THR A 22 15.51 23.59 5.03
N LYS A 23 14.65 24.38 5.68
CA LYS A 23 14.12 25.65 5.17
C LYS A 23 13.45 25.50 3.80
N GLN A 24 12.67 24.44 3.62
CA GLN A 24 11.90 24.27 2.40
C GLN A 24 10.86 25.40 2.28
N THR A 25 10.73 25.97 1.09
CA THR A 25 9.74 27.03 0.84
C THR A 25 8.33 26.45 0.74
N ASP A 26 7.30 27.22 1.10
CA ASP A 26 5.89 26.81 0.98
C ASP A 26 5.53 26.34 -0.43
N ARG A 27 6.13 26.98 -1.46
CA ARG A 27 5.92 26.57 -2.84
C ARG A 27 6.53 25.19 -3.13
N ALA A 28 7.75 24.91 -2.64
CA ALA A 28 8.37 23.59 -2.79
C ALA A 28 7.58 22.53 -2.02
N ILE A 29 7.07 22.88 -0.84
CA ILE A 29 6.24 21.97 -0.04
C ILE A 29 4.98 21.58 -0.81
N ARG A 30 4.17 22.55 -1.25
CA ARG A 30 2.88 22.30 -1.90
C ARG A 30 3.00 21.71 -3.31
N HIS A 31 4.00 22.14 -4.11
CA HIS A 31 4.06 21.76 -5.53
C HIS A 31 5.03 20.63 -5.84
N PHE A 32 5.83 20.19 -4.87
CA PHE A 32 6.78 19.10 -5.05
C PHE A 32 6.64 18.03 -3.97
N TRP A 33 6.87 18.40 -2.70
CA TRP A 33 6.89 17.41 -1.63
C TRP A 33 5.51 16.77 -1.39
N GLU A 34 4.45 17.58 -1.39
CA GLU A 34 3.09 17.11 -1.09
C GLU A 34 2.58 16.10 -2.12
N PRO A 35 2.54 16.39 -3.44
CA PRO A 35 2.06 15.41 -4.41
C PRO A 35 2.89 14.13 -4.46
N VAL A 36 4.19 14.19 -4.12
CA VAL A 36 5.05 13.01 -4.09
C VAL A 36 4.89 12.22 -2.80
N ILE A 37 5.08 12.86 -1.65
CA ILE A 37 5.17 12.16 -0.37
C ILE A 37 3.79 11.74 0.14
N VAL A 38 2.79 12.63 0.07
CA VAL A 38 1.41 12.29 0.48
C VAL A 38 0.83 11.22 -0.46
N GLY A 39 1.09 11.33 -1.76
CA GLY A 39 0.67 10.31 -2.73
C GLY A 39 1.32 8.94 -2.51
N ALA A 40 2.59 8.90 -2.11
CA ALA A 40 3.33 7.64 -1.92
C ALA A 40 3.14 7.00 -0.55
N LEU A 41 3.04 7.79 0.53
CA LEU A 41 2.94 7.31 1.91
C LEU A 41 1.52 7.33 2.47
N ASN A 42 0.60 7.98 1.78
CA ASN A 42 -0.80 8.15 2.20
C ASN A 42 -0.93 8.75 3.60
N ASP A 43 -0.08 9.72 3.95
CA ASP A 43 -0.15 10.40 5.25
C ASP A 43 0.33 11.84 5.15
N THR A 44 0.04 12.67 6.18
CA THR A 44 0.49 14.05 6.25
C THR A 44 1.95 14.14 6.69
N PHE A 45 2.59 15.30 6.45
CA PHE A 45 4.00 15.52 6.83
C PHE A 45 4.25 15.47 8.34
N GLU A 46 3.23 15.79 9.15
CA GLU A 46 3.30 15.73 10.60
C GLU A 46 3.29 14.29 11.12
N ARG A 47 2.73 13.38 10.32
CA ARG A 47 2.50 11.99 10.70
C ARG A 47 3.51 11.03 10.09
N CYS A 48 3.97 11.27 8.86
CA CYS A 48 4.95 10.39 8.24
C CYS A 48 6.38 10.69 8.72
N SER A 49 7.20 9.65 8.87
CA SER A 49 8.60 9.81 9.28
C SER A 49 9.49 10.26 8.14
N THR A 50 10.53 11.04 8.46
CA THR A 50 11.58 11.47 7.52
C THR A 50 12.29 10.29 6.85
N ARG A 51 12.42 9.16 7.55
CA ARG A 51 13.00 7.94 6.99
C ARG A 51 12.26 7.47 5.74
N TYR A 52 10.94 7.33 5.83
CA TYR A 52 10.14 6.82 4.72
C TYR A 52 9.94 7.86 3.62
N ALA A 53 9.81 9.15 3.96
CA ALA A 53 9.81 10.22 2.97
C ALA A 53 11.15 10.28 2.20
N GLY A 54 12.27 10.16 2.92
CA GLY A 54 13.59 10.06 2.32
C GLY A 54 13.78 8.82 1.45
N GLN A 55 13.25 7.67 1.87
CA GLN A 55 13.26 6.44 1.08
C GLN A 55 12.51 6.62 -0.25
N VAL A 56 11.29 7.14 -0.21
CA VAL A 56 10.51 7.42 -1.44
C VAL A 56 11.31 8.31 -2.37
N PHE A 57 11.88 9.39 -1.86
CA PHE A 57 12.63 10.32 -2.69
C PHE A 57 13.93 9.70 -3.24
N HIS A 58 14.67 9.00 -2.42
CA HIS A 58 15.92 8.35 -2.83
C HIS A 58 15.69 7.28 -3.89
N GLU A 59 14.77 6.34 -3.63
CA GLU A 59 14.50 5.21 -4.53
C GLU A 59 13.86 5.66 -5.85
N SER A 60 12.96 6.67 -5.82
CA SER A 60 12.23 7.10 -7.01
C SER A 60 12.96 8.14 -7.84
N PHE A 61 13.76 9.04 -7.25
CA PHE A 61 14.31 10.18 -8.00
C PHE A 61 15.83 10.20 -8.07
N LEU A 62 16.54 9.58 -7.12
CA LEU A 62 17.98 9.70 -7.04
C LEU A 62 18.71 8.44 -7.49
N LYS A 63 18.31 7.29 -7.01
CA LYS A 63 19.05 6.04 -7.12
C LYS A 63 19.21 5.55 -8.56
N SER A 64 18.15 5.63 -9.36
CA SER A 64 18.15 5.21 -10.77
C SER A 64 17.05 5.89 -11.59
N ALA A 65 17.24 6.00 -12.90
CA ALA A 65 16.19 6.47 -13.82
C ALA A 65 14.98 5.53 -13.87
N GLU A 66 15.18 4.23 -13.66
CA GLU A 66 14.09 3.23 -13.61
C GLU A 66 13.19 3.44 -12.38
N GLY A 67 13.77 3.84 -11.23
CA GLY A 67 13.01 4.15 -10.01
C GLY A 67 12.01 5.30 -10.19
N GLY A 68 12.28 6.23 -11.11
CA GLY A 68 11.41 7.37 -11.42
C GLY A 68 10.25 7.06 -12.37
N ARG A 69 10.12 5.84 -12.86
CA ARG A 69 9.04 5.44 -13.75
C ARG A 69 7.75 5.12 -12.98
N LEU A 70 6.65 5.72 -13.41
CA LEU A 70 5.32 5.39 -12.91
C LEU A 70 4.72 4.26 -13.76
N GLY A 71 4.55 3.09 -13.16
CA GLY A 71 3.85 1.96 -13.78
C GLY A 71 2.37 1.97 -13.40
N ILE A 72 1.48 2.03 -14.39
CA ILE A 72 0.03 1.98 -14.18
C ILE A 72 -0.49 0.70 -14.86
N PRO A 73 -1.11 -0.24 -14.11
CA PRO A 73 -1.68 -1.44 -14.72
C PRO A 73 -2.79 -1.09 -15.71
N SER A 74 -2.74 -1.67 -16.92
CA SER A 74 -3.81 -1.55 -17.91
C SER A 74 -5.05 -2.39 -17.55
N GLN A 75 -4.84 -3.46 -16.76
CA GLN A 75 -5.88 -4.35 -16.27
C GLN A 75 -6.30 -4.01 -14.83
N PRO A 76 -7.52 -4.38 -14.41
CA PRO A 76 -7.89 -4.39 -13.00
C PRO A 76 -6.92 -5.23 -12.16
N LEU A 77 -6.60 -4.77 -10.94
CA LEU A 77 -5.72 -5.53 -10.04
C LEU A 77 -6.22 -6.95 -9.74
N SER A 78 -7.54 -7.16 -9.74
CA SER A 78 -8.13 -8.49 -9.60
C SER A 78 -7.71 -9.46 -10.71
N GLU A 79 -7.62 -9.00 -11.95
CA GLU A 79 -7.15 -9.81 -13.09
C GLU A 79 -5.64 -10.05 -13.02
N PHE A 80 -4.88 -9.01 -12.66
CA PHE A 80 -3.43 -9.13 -12.46
C PHE A 80 -3.11 -10.21 -11.41
N TYR A 81 -3.77 -10.18 -10.25
CA TYR A 81 -3.53 -11.17 -9.20
C TYR A 81 -4.16 -12.54 -9.49
N ALA A 82 -5.21 -12.61 -10.32
CA ALA A 82 -5.75 -13.90 -10.76
C ALA A 82 -4.72 -14.73 -11.54
N ALA A 83 -3.87 -14.10 -12.34
CA ALA A 83 -2.78 -14.79 -13.04
C ALA A 83 -1.76 -15.40 -12.05
N VAL A 84 -1.44 -14.70 -10.97
CA VAL A 84 -0.55 -15.20 -9.90
C VAL A 84 -1.21 -16.40 -9.19
N ALA A 85 -2.50 -16.30 -8.87
CA ALA A 85 -3.28 -17.36 -8.26
C ALA A 85 -3.28 -18.65 -9.13
N GLN A 86 -3.56 -18.51 -10.43
CA GLN A 86 -3.54 -19.63 -11.38
C GLN A 86 -2.14 -20.30 -11.46
N GLN A 87 -1.08 -19.51 -11.42
CA GLN A 87 0.28 -20.05 -11.43
C GLN A 87 0.57 -20.84 -10.14
N ALA A 88 0.12 -20.36 -8.99
CA ALA A 88 0.26 -21.07 -7.72
C ALA A 88 -0.51 -22.41 -7.75
N GLU A 89 -1.73 -22.44 -8.28
CA GLU A 89 -2.52 -23.67 -8.43
C GLU A 89 -1.82 -24.70 -9.33
N LYS A 90 -1.23 -24.27 -10.45
CA LYS A 90 -0.43 -25.14 -11.33
C LYS A 90 0.77 -25.77 -10.61
N GLN A 91 1.26 -25.12 -9.55
CA GLN A 91 2.34 -25.64 -8.70
C GLN A 91 1.84 -26.46 -7.51
N GLY A 92 0.55 -26.77 -7.45
CA GLY A 92 -0.04 -27.63 -6.43
C GLY A 92 -0.64 -26.90 -5.22
N THR A 93 -0.67 -25.56 -5.22
CA THR A 93 -1.36 -24.78 -4.19
C THR A 93 -2.87 -24.97 -4.32
N ARG A 94 -3.55 -25.15 -3.18
CA ARG A 94 -5.02 -25.15 -3.12
C ARG A 94 -5.50 -23.80 -2.65
N LEU A 95 -6.34 -23.14 -3.43
CA LEU A 95 -6.94 -21.84 -3.10
C LEU A 95 -8.38 -22.03 -2.64
N HIS A 96 -8.68 -21.57 -1.43
CA HIS A 96 -10.01 -21.55 -0.86
C HIS A 96 -10.52 -20.10 -0.82
N VAL A 97 -11.22 -19.66 -1.87
CA VAL A 97 -11.83 -18.33 -1.92
C VAL A 97 -13.16 -18.31 -1.17
N ARG A 98 -13.59 -17.13 -0.71
CA ARG A 98 -14.80 -16.93 0.08
C ARG A 98 -14.83 -17.77 1.38
N THR A 99 -13.66 -18.09 1.90
CA THR A 99 -13.49 -18.89 3.10
C THR A 99 -12.78 -18.05 4.16
N SER A 100 -13.54 -17.53 5.11
CA SER A 100 -13.02 -16.74 6.21
C SER A 100 -12.50 -17.66 7.31
N ILE A 101 -11.33 -17.33 7.87
CA ILE A 101 -10.78 -18.05 9.04
C ILE A 101 -11.20 -17.30 10.32
N ASP A 102 -11.90 -18.01 11.20
CA ASP A 102 -12.43 -17.43 12.44
C ASP A 102 -11.52 -17.69 13.64
N ARG A 103 -10.79 -18.82 13.64
CA ARG A 103 -9.95 -19.23 14.76
C ARG A 103 -8.72 -20.01 14.29
N ILE A 104 -7.63 -19.85 15.03
CA ILE A 104 -6.41 -20.68 14.90
C ILE A 104 -6.09 -21.34 16.24
N ALA A 105 -5.44 -22.51 16.21
CA ALA A 105 -4.98 -23.17 17.42
C ALA A 105 -3.68 -23.94 17.15
N ALA A 106 -2.76 -23.87 18.10
CA ALA A 106 -1.57 -24.72 18.14
C ALA A 106 -1.95 -26.10 18.71
N MET A 107 -1.47 -27.16 18.06
CA MET A 107 -1.70 -28.53 18.48
C MET A 107 -0.51 -29.08 19.28
N PRO A 108 -0.73 -30.06 20.18
CA PRO A 108 0.34 -30.64 21.01
C PRO A 108 1.48 -31.23 20.22
N ASP A 109 1.24 -31.68 18.97
CA ASP A 109 2.24 -32.24 18.07
C ASP A 109 3.03 -31.21 17.26
N GLY A 110 2.86 -29.91 17.58
CA GLY A 110 3.54 -28.81 16.90
C GLY A 110 2.90 -28.34 15.60
N THR A 111 1.78 -28.94 15.18
CA THR A 111 1.01 -28.48 14.01
C THR A 111 0.05 -27.36 14.38
N TRP A 112 -0.51 -26.70 13.38
CA TRP A 112 -1.54 -25.67 13.50
C TRP A 112 -2.86 -26.13 12.89
N THR A 113 -3.96 -25.69 13.49
CA THR A 113 -5.29 -25.77 12.87
C THR A 113 -5.84 -24.38 12.63
N ALA A 114 -6.50 -24.22 11.48
CA ALA A 114 -7.27 -23.03 11.12
C ALA A 114 -8.72 -23.48 10.88
N THR A 115 -9.66 -22.91 11.65
CA THR A 115 -11.08 -23.20 11.55
C THR A 115 -11.75 -22.07 10.75
N ALA A 116 -12.40 -22.44 9.67
CA ALA A 116 -13.13 -21.52 8.81
C ALA A 116 -14.58 -21.28 9.32
N SER A 117 -15.21 -20.22 8.83
CA SER A 117 -16.58 -19.81 9.18
C SER A 117 -17.65 -20.85 8.79
N ASP A 118 -17.36 -21.71 7.80
CA ASP A 118 -18.23 -22.82 7.39
C ASP A 118 -18.05 -24.08 8.25
N GLY A 119 -17.18 -24.00 9.27
CA GLY A 119 -16.86 -25.12 10.17
C GLY A 119 -15.77 -26.06 9.65
N SER A 120 -15.26 -25.86 8.43
CA SER A 120 -14.13 -26.65 7.93
C SER A 120 -12.86 -26.38 8.73
N VAL A 121 -12.03 -27.41 8.91
CA VAL A 121 -10.77 -27.32 9.66
C VAL A 121 -9.61 -27.72 8.76
N HIS A 122 -8.66 -26.82 8.62
CA HIS A 122 -7.43 -27.03 7.88
C HIS A 122 -6.28 -27.25 8.86
N ARG A 123 -5.43 -28.24 8.61
CA ARG A 123 -4.26 -28.55 9.45
C ARG A 123 -2.97 -28.46 8.65
N ALA A 124 -1.94 -27.87 9.25
CA ALA A 124 -0.63 -27.69 8.62
C ALA A 124 0.52 -27.70 9.65
N GLY A 125 1.72 -28.09 9.20
CA GLY A 125 2.94 -28.02 10.03
C GLY A 125 3.41 -26.58 10.27
N SER A 126 3.08 -25.66 9.38
CA SER A 126 3.39 -24.23 9.50
C SER A 126 2.18 -23.39 9.09
N LEU A 127 2.01 -22.24 9.70
CA LEU A 127 0.93 -21.29 9.42
C LEU A 127 1.51 -19.90 9.13
N ILE A 128 1.13 -19.29 8.03
CA ILE A 128 1.46 -17.91 7.69
C ILE A 128 0.20 -17.06 7.79
N LEU A 129 0.20 -16.04 8.64
CA LEU A 129 -0.85 -15.02 8.69
C LEU A 129 -0.48 -13.88 7.73
N ALA A 130 -1.00 -13.95 6.51
CA ALA A 130 -0.78 -12.93 5.47
C ALA A 130 -2.00 -11.99 5.41
N LEU A 131 -2.20 -11.24 6.49
CA LEU A 131 -3.39 -10.43 6.75
C LEU A 131 -2.99 -9.01 7.17
N PRO A 132 -3.90 -8.02 7.07
CA PRO A 132 -3.74 -6.73 7.75
C PRO A 132 -3.52 -6.91 9.25
N PHE A 133 -2.84 -5.95 9.88
CA PHE A 133 -2.42 -6.08 11.29
C PHE A 133 -3.62 -6.29 12.25
N GLU A 134 -4.75 -5.61 12.03
CA GLU A 134 -5.94 -5.78 12.86
C GLU A 134 -6.60 -7.15 12.71
N GLN A 135 -6.58 -7.74 11.50
CA GLN A 135 -7.09 -9.10 11.29
C GLN A 135 -6.15 -10.14 11.88
N THR A 136 -4.84 -9.89 11.81
CA THR A 136 -3.83 -10.70 12.50
C THR A 136 -4.04 -10.63 14.03
N ALA A 137 -4.25 -9.43 14.57
CA ALA A 137 -4.55 -9.26 16.00
C ALA A 137 -5.82 -10.02 16.41
N ARG A 138 -6.89 -9.95 15.60
CA ARG A 138 -8.13 -10.68 15.83
C ARG A 138 -7.90 -12.20 15.92
N LEU A 139 -7.16 -12.78 14.97
CA LEU A 139 -6.87 -14.21 14.99
C LEU A 139 -5.95 -14.62 16.14
N LEU A 140 -4.91 -13.85 16.43
CA LEU A 140 -4.05 -14.09 17.60
C LEU A 140 -4.83 -13.98 18.91
N GLY A 141 -5.85 -13.14 18.96
CA GLY A 141 -6.77 -13.02 20.08
C GLY A 141 -7.59 -14.30 20.36
N THR A 142 -7.71 -15.21 19.38
CA THR A 142 -8.38 -16.53 19.58
C THR A 142 -7.51 -17.56 20.29
N LEU A 143 -6.20 -17.31 20.39
CA LEU A 143 -5.29 -18.15 21.18
C LEU A 143 -5.48 -17.91 22.67
N ALA A 144 -5.09 -18.88 23.49
CA ALA A 144 -5.08 -18.73 24.94
C ALA A 144 -4.27 -17.48 25.38
N GLU A 145 -4.65 -16.84 26.47
CA GLU A 145 -4.00 -15.61 26.95
C GLU A 145 -2.51 -15.78 27.23
N ASN A 146 -2.12 -16.95 27.71
CA ASN A 146 -0.73 -17.32 27.98
C ASN A 146 0.02 -17.85 26.74
N ALA A 147 -0.60 -17.89 25.57
CA ALA A 147 0.09 -18.34 24.35
C ALA A 147 1.22 -17.36 24.00
N VAL A 148 2.41 -17.91 23.82
CA VAL A 148 3.63 -17.13 23.55
C VAL A 148 3.48 -16.27 22.31
N GLN A 149 2.83 -16.79 21.25
CA GLN A 149 2.60 -16.08 20.01
C GLN A 149 1.74 -14.85 20.21
N ARG A 150 0.67 -14.98 20.99
CA ARG A 150 -0.22 -13.87 21.38
C ARG A 150 0.54 -12.80 22.14
N GLN A 151 1.27 -13.19 23.18
CA GLN A 151 2.01 -12.27 24.04
C GLN A 151 3.12 -11.52 23.33
N ARG A 152 3.77 -12.15 22.33
CA ARG A 152 4.85 -11.51 21.58
C ARG A 152 4.37 -10.49 20.56
N ILE A 153 3.20 -10.69 19.98
CA ILE A 153 2.77 -9.92 18.79
C ILE A 153 1.70 -8.88 19.13
N LEU A 154 0.69 -9.21 19.93
CA LEU A 154 -0.42 -8.29 20.19
C LEU A 154 0.00 -6.92 20.75
N PRO A 155 0.95 -6.80 21.70
CA PRO A 155 1.31 -5.49 22.22
C PRO A 155 1.86 -4.54 21.15
N ALA A 156 2.56 -5.08 20.14
CA ALA A 156 3.07 -4.28 19.04
C ALA A 156 1.94 -3.74 18.12
N MET A 157 0.82 -4.48 18.01
CA MET A 157 -0.30 -4.09 17.12
C MET A 157 -1.01 -2.81 17.60
N GLU A 158 -0.95 -2.48 18.89
CA GLU A 158 -1.58 -1.29 19.46
C GLU A 158 -0.95 0.03 18.98
N HIS A 159 0.27 -0.04 18.42
CA HIS A 159 0.99 1.12 17.88
C HIS A 159 0.66 1.43 16.41
N PHE A 160 -0.04 0.52 15.74
CA PHE A 160 -0.42 0.72 14.34
C PHE A 160 -1.72 1.52 14.24
N ILE A 161 -1.71 2.52 13.39
CA ILE A 161 -2.89 3.34 13.07
C ILE A 161 -3.10 3.37 11.55
N HIS A 162 -4.33 3.60 11.13
CA HIS A 162 -4.67 3.66 9.72
C HIS A 162 -4.63 5.08 9.15
N ALA A 163 -4.37 5.15 7.85
CA ALA A 163 -4.56 6.33 7.03
C ALA A 163 -5.57 6.03 5.91
N PRO A 164 -6.58 6.90 5.71
CA PRO A 164 -7.64 6.68 4.73
C PRO A 164 -7.26 7.15 3.32
N ILE A 165 -7.89 6.52 2.32
CA ILE A 165 -7.91 6.99 0.94
C ILE A 165 -9.36 7.16 0.50
N THR A 166 -9.65 8.24 -0.21
CA THR A 166 -10.93 8.45 -0.87
C THR A 166 -10.71 8.45 -2.37
N THR A 167 -11.43 7.59 -3.08
CA THR A 167 -11.39 7.51 -4.55
C THR A 167 -12.73 7.94 -5.12
N ILE A 168 -12.69 8.76 -6.16
CA ILE A 168 -13.88 9.30 -6.82
C ILE A 168 -13.86 8.82 -8.27
N HIS A 169 -14.95 8.25 -8.72
CA HIS A 169 -15.12 7.71 -10.05
C HIS A 169 -16.16 8.53 -10.80
N LEU A 170 -15.78 9.12 -11.96
CA LEU A 170 -16.64 9.96 -12.77
C LEU A 170 -16.68 9.45 -14.22
N TRP A 171 -17.88 9.16 -14.74
CA TRP A 171 -18.11 8.85 -16.13
C TRP A 171 -18.82 10.02 -16.80
N PHE A 172 -18.14 10.63 -17.78
CA PHE A 172 -18.64 11.75 -18.55
C PHE A 172 -19.19 11.31 -19.91
N ASP A 173 -20.12 12.09 -20.46
CA ASP A 173 -20.70 11.88 -21.79
C ASP A 173 -19.75 12.25 -22.94
N ARG A 174 -18.60 12.82 -22.64
CA ARG A 174 -17.60 13.27 -23.61
C ARG A 174 -16.19 13.20 -23.05
N GLU A 175 -15.20 13.39 -23.92
CA GLU A 175 -13.80 13.50 -23.51
C GLU A 175 -13.58 14.82 -22.74
N ILE A 176 -12.93 14.72 -21.58
CA ILE A 176 -12.58 15.82 -20.68
C ILE A 176 -11.13 16.23 -20.90
N THR A 177 -10.24 15.26 -21.08
CA THR A 177 -8.80 15.45 -21.21
C THR A 177 -8.14 14.34 -22.00
N GLU A 178 -7.07 14.71 -22.74
CA GLU A 178 -6.20 13.76 -23.44
C GLU A 178 -5.08 13.20 -22.56
N LEU A 179 -4.90 13.71 -21.33
CA LEU A 179 -3.88 13.21 -20.41
C LEU A 179 -4.24 11.80 -19.92
N ASP A 180 -3.24 10.94 -19.82
CA ASP A 180 -3.41 9.60 -19.23
C ASP A 180 -3.53 9.68 -17.70
N HIS A 181 -2.76 10.58 -17.08
CA HIS A 181 -2.81 10.89 -15.65
C HIS A 181 -2.24 12.28 -15.39
N ALA A 182 -2.56 12.86 -14.24
CA ALA A 182 -2.02 14.13 -13.79
C ALA A 182 -2.02 14.23 -12.26
N ALA A 183 -1.00 14.89 -11.71
CA ALA A 183 -1.06 15.44 -10.36
C ALA A 183 -1.77 16.78 -10.43
N LEU A 184 -2.77 17.00 -9.60
CA LEU A 184 -3.52 18.27 -9.51
C LEU A 184 -2.97 19.06 -8.33
N LEU A 185 -2.39 20.21 -8.61
CA LEU A 185 -1.74 21.03 -7.60
C LEU A 185 -2.71 22.03 -6.96
N ASP A 186 -2.51 22.34 -5.69
CA ASP A 186 -3.33 23.27 -4.91
C ASP A 186 -4.82 22.86 -4.80
N THR A 187 -5.10 21.54 -4.87
CA THR A 187 -6.43 20.95 -4.69
C THR A 187 -6.38 19.80 -3.70
N ARG A 188 -7.55 19.36 -3.23
CA ARG A 188 -7.66 18.15 -2.38
C ARG A 188 -7.36 16.88 -3.15
N ILE A 189 -7.70 16.85 -4.44
CA ILE A 189 -7.43 15.74 -5.34
C ILE A 189 -5.96 15.77 -5.72
N GLN A 190 -5.15 14.82 -5.24
CA GLN A 190 -3.73 14.78 -5.62
C GLN A 190 -3.53 14.19 -7.01
N TRP A 191 -4.31 13.18 -7.38
CA TRP A 191 -4.09 12.45 -8.64
C TRP A 191 -5.38 12.22 -9.41
N MET A 192 -5.27 12.36 -10.74
CA MET A 192 -6.29 11.99 -11.71
C MET A 192 -5.73 10.93 -12.65
N PHE A 193 -6.49 9.85 -12.89
CA PHE A 193 -6.18 8.78 -13.82
C PHE A 193 -7.30 8.65 -14.86
N ASN A 194 -6.94 8.70 -16.14
CA ASN A 194 -7.88 8.53 -17.26
C ASN A 194 -8.02 7.03 -17.57
N LYS A 195 -8.93 6.38 -16.90
CA LYS A 195 -9.13 4.92 -17.02
C LYS A 195 -9.59 4.51 -18.41
N SER A 196 -10.28 5.37 -19.14
CA SER A 196 -10.67 5.12 -20.53
C SER A 196 -9.47 5.01 -21.46
N ARG A 197 -8.41 5.83 -21.24
CA ARG A 197 -7.19 5.76 -22.02
C ARG A 197 -6.26 4.63 -21.58
N ILE A 198 -6.06 4.47 -20.27
CA ILE A 198 -5.18 3.44 -19.72
C ILE A 198 -5.64 2.03 -20.12
N ARG A 199 -6.96 1.78 -20.20
CA ARG A 199 -7.53 0.48 -20.61
C ARG A 199 -7.60 0.24 -22.11
N ARG A 200 -7.38 1.24 -22.95
CA ARG A 200 -7.46 1.12 -24.43
C ARG A 200 -6.44 0.15 -25.04
N PHE A 201 -5.39 -0.20 -24.33
CA PHE A 201 -4.31 -1.04 -24.84
C PHE A 201 -4.65 -2.54 -24.95
N GLU A 202 -5.79 -2.99 -24.42
CA GLU A 202 -6.17 -4.40 -24.41
C GLU A 202 -7.45 -4.72 -25.19
N GLY A 203 -7.37 -4.62 -26.50
CA GLY A 203 -8.32 -5.33 -27.37
C GLY A 203 -9.47 -4.55 -27.98
N GLY A 204 -9.27 -3.29 -28.39
CA GLY A 204 -10.08 -2.66 -29.45
C GLY A 204 -11.60 -2.57 -29.24
N GLY A 205 -12.07 -2.72 -28.01
CA GLY A 205 -13.47 -2.46 -27.69
C GLY A 205 -13.75 -0.96 -27.82
N ALA A 206 -14.74 -0.59 -28.66
CA ALA A 206 -15.22 0.77 -28.74
C ALA A 206 -15.57 1.22 -27.31
N VAL A 207 -14.86 2.22 -26.78
CA VAL A 207 -15.25 2.92 -25.57
C VAL A 207 -16.63 3.49 -25.87
N GLU A 208 -17.65 3.15 -25.08
CA GLU A 208 -18.92 3.90 -25.10
C GLU A 208 -18.59 5.40 -25.15
N ALA A 209 -19.33 6.16 -25.94
CA ALA A 209 -19.08 7.59 -26.11
C ALA A 209 -18.97 8.25 -24.73
N GLY A 210 -17.76 8.76 -24.41
CA GLY A 210 -17.52 9.40 -23.11
C GLY A 210 -16.14 9.09 -22.52
N GLN A 211 -15.93 9.51 -21.27
CA GLN A 211 -14.67 9.31 -20.57
C GLN A 211 -14.86 8.93 -19.10
N TYR A 212 -14.08 7.97 -18.63
CA TYR A 212 -14.01 7.57 -17.24
C TYR A 212 -12.71 8.07 -16.60
N LEU A 213 -12.86 8.95 -15.61
CA LEU A 213 -11.80 9.47 -14.77
C LEU A 213 -11.90 8.90 -13.35
N GLU A 214 -10.77 8.52 -12.82
CA GLU A 214 -10.61 8.13 -11.40
C GLU A 214 -9.74 9.19 -10.72
N LEU A 215 -10.25 9.75 -9.61
CA LEU A 215 -9.60 10.79 -8.83
C LEU A 215 -9.25 10.22 -7.46
N VAL A 216 -8.07 10.54 -6.95
CA VAL A 216 -7.57 9.99 -5.69
C VAL A 216 -7.23 11.11 -4.72
N ILE A 217 -7.75 10.99 -3.51
CA ILE A 217 -7.41 11.81 -2.34
C ILE A 217 -6.72 10.91 -1.33
N SER A 218 -5.40 11.01 -1.22
CA SER A 218 -4.61 10.36 -0.18
C SER A 218 -4.70 11.15 1.12
N ALA A 219 -4.43 10.48 2.25
CA ALA A 219 -4.54 11.08 3.59
C ALA A 219 -5.89 11.78 3.81
N SER A 220 -6.99 11.18 3.31
CA SER A 220 -8.32 11.78 3.23
C SER A 220 -9.06 11.82 4.58
N PHE A 221 -8.37 12.28 5.63
CA PHE A 221 -8.90 12.34 7.00
C PHE A 221 -10.14 13.24 7.13
N ALA A 222 -10.24 14.29 6.34
CA ALA A 222 -11.42 15.16 6.31
C ALA A 222 -12.56 14.52 5.51
N GLU A 223 -12.26 13.97 4.33
CA GLU A 223 -13.22 13.42 3.37
C GLU A 223 -13.91 12.16 3.89
N ILE A 224 -13.27 11.41 4.79
CA ILE A 224 -13.87 10.21 5.39
C ILE A 224 -15.17 10.54 6.14
N HIS A 225 -15.31 11.75 6.67
CA HIS A 225 -16.46 12.24 7.42
C HIS A 225 -17.46 13.04 6.56
N ALA A 226 -17.05 13.52 5.36
CA ALA A 226 -17.91 14.28 4.46
C ALA A 226 -18.96 13.38 3.80
N THR A 227 -20.07 13.92 3.35
CA THR A 227 -21.06 13.16 2.57
C THR A 227 -20.53 12.86 1.17
N ARG A 228 -21.15 11.89 0.50
CA ARG A 228 -20.82 11.55 -0.88
C ARG A 228 -21.07 12.73 -1.82
N GLU A 229 -22.16 13.45 -1.59
CA GLU A 229 -22.60 14.62 -2.37
C GLU A 229 -21.61 15.75 -2.24
N GLU A 230 -21.13 16.06 -1.05
CA GLU A 230 -20.11 17.08 -0.80
C GLU A 230 -18.79 16.75 -1.49
N ILE A 231 -18.34 15.49 -1.42
CA ILE A 231 -17.12 15.03 -2.08
C ILE A 231 -17.24 15.14 -3.60
N LEU A 232 -18.39 14.72 -4.17
CA LEU A 232 -18.61 14.80 -5.62
C LEU A 232 -18.67 16.25 -6.11
N ALA A 233 -19.39 17.12 -5.40
CA ALA A 233 -19.49 18.54 -5.77
C ALA A 233 -18.12 19.20 -5.78
N ALA A 234 -17.34 19.00 -4.72
CA ALA A 234 -15.98 19.52 -4.62
C ALA A 234 -15.06 18.97 -5.71
N ALA A 235 -15.13 17.67 -5.99
CA ALA A 235 -14.29 17.04 -7.02
C ALA A 235 -14.59 17.58 -8.43
N VAL A 236 -15.86 17.81 -8.76
CA VAL A 236 -16.27 18.39 -10.04
C VAL A 236 -15.80 19.84 -10.16
N GLU A 237 -15.90 20.62 -9.09
CA GLU A 237 -15.44 22.01 -9.05
C GLU A 237 -13.92 22.10 -9.23
N GLU A 238 -13.14 21.33 -8.48
CA GLU A 238 -11.69 21.28 -8.57
C GLU A 238 -11.23 20.81 -9.96
N LEU A 239 -11.86 19.76 -10.49
CA LEU A 239 -11.55 19.23 -11.82
C LEU A 239 -11.84 20.27 -12.93
N ALA A 240 -12.92 21.06 -12.79
CA ALA A 240 -13.28 22.11 -13.73
C ALA A 240 -12.31 23.31 -13.75
N CYS A 241 -11.47 23.46 -12.71
CA CYS A 241 -10.40 24.46 -12.71
C CYS A 241 -9.28 24.09 -13.70
N PHE A 242 -8.98 22.81 -13.85
CA PHE A 242 -7.95 22.31 -14.77
C PHE A 242 -8.50 21.98 -16.14
N PHE A 243 -9.73 21.48 -16.20
CA PHE A 243 -10.38 21.00 -17.41
C PHE A 243 -11.73 21.70 -17.60
N PRO A 244 -11.77 22.88 -18.21
CA PRO A 244 -13.01 23.68 -18.37
C PRO A 244 -14.15 22.93 -19.06
N THR A 245 -13.84 21.92 -19.89
CA THR A 245 -14.80 21.03 -20.55
C THR A 245 -15.76 20.36 -19.55
N VAL A 246 -15.35 20.15 -18.31
CA VAL A 246 -16.18 19.58 -17.23
C VAL A 246 -17.47 20.36 -17.01
N ARG A 247 -17.43 21.72 -17.12
CA ARG A 247 -18.62 22.56 -16.91
C ARG A 247 -19.76 22.32 -17.89
N GLY A 248 -19.43 21.84 -19.10
CA GLY A 248 -20.44 21.53 -20.13
C GLY A 248 -20.69 20.04 -20.32
N ALA A 249 -20.00 19.18 -19.57
CA ALA A 249 -20.15 17.74 -19.68
C ALA A 249 -21.24 17.23 -18.72
N LYS A 250 -21.95 16.19 -19.16
CA LYS A 250 -22.90 15.46 -18.32
C LYS A 250 -22.21 14.30 -17.63
N ILE A 251 -22.36 14.21 -16.32
CA ILE A 251 -21.93 13.04 -15.54
C ILE A 251 -22.99 11.96 -15.70
N LEU A 252 -22.65 10.87 -16.37
CA LEU A 252 -23.52 9.73 -16.62
C LEU A 252 -23.60 8.81 -15.40
N ARG A 253 -22.47 8.67 -14.69
CA ARG A 253 -22.34 7.84 -13.49
C ARG A 253 -21.26 8.43 -12.58
N SER A 254 -21.45 8.28 -11.28
CA SER A 254 -20.45 8.65 -10.29
C SER A 254 -20.36 7.62 -9.17
N GLY A 255 -19.19 7.52 -8.55
CA GLY A 255 -18.94 6.70 -7.38
C GLY A 255 -17.97 7.38 -6.44
N VAL A 256 -18.16 7.19 -5.13
CA VAL A 256 -17.19 7.56 -4.09
C VAL A 256 -16.93 6.32 -3.25
N LEU A 257 -15.67 5.93 -3.18
CA LEU A 257 -15.19 4.87 -2.31
C LEU A 257 -14.32 5.48 -1.23
N LYS A 258 -14.68 5.27 0.02
CA LYS A 258 -13.93 5.69 1.20
C LYS A 258 -13.30 4.47 1.83
N GLU A 259 -12.00 4.30 1.67
CA GLU A 259 -11.26 3.24 2.33
C GLU A 259 -10.64 3.79 3.62
N ALA A 260 -11.34 3.61 4.73
CA ALA A 260 -10.91 4.15 6.03
C ALA A 260 -9.64 3.47 6.57
N ARG A 261 -9.33 2.28 6.08
CA ARG A 261 -8.18 1.46 6.49
C ARG A 261 -7.31 1.11 5.31
N ALA A 262 -7.00 2.12 4.47
CA ALA A 262 -6.30 1.90 3.21
C ALA A 262 -4.85 1.46 3.43
N THR A 263 -4.15 2.12 4.34
CA THR A 263 -2.74 1.84 4.67
C THR A 263 -2.55 1.91 6.18
N PHE A 264 -1.45 1.34 6.69
CA PHE A 264 -0.98 1.78 8.00
C PHE A 264 -0.16 3.07 7.83
N SER A 265 -0.23 3.96 8.83
CA SER A 265 0.57 5.18 8.91
C SER A 265 2.01 4.87 9.29
N VAL A 266 2.99 5.39 8.55
CA VAL A 266 4.42 5.27 8.86
C VAL A 266 4.87 6.35 9.84
N VAL A 267 4.21 6.40 11.00
CA VAL A 267 4.50 7.42 12.03
C VAL A 267 5.90 7.26 12.61
N PRO A 268 6.50 8.37 13.12
CA PRO A 268 7.78 8.30 13.81
C PRO A 268 7.79 7.27 14.94
N GLY A 269 8.85 6.46 15.00
CA GLY A 269 9.03 5.45 16.02
C GLY A 269 8.27 4.13 15.80
N LEU A 270 7.59 3.94 14.67
CA LEU A 270 6.82 2.73 14.42
C LEU A 270 7.69 1.50 14.13
N ASP A 271 8.86 1.67 13.53
CA ASP A 271 9.69 0.55 13.04
C ASP A 271 10.08 -0.46 14.14
N GLN A 272 10.24 0.00 15.37
CA GLN A 272 10.54 -0.89 16.51
C GLN A 272 9.43 -1.89 16.81
N TYR A 273 8.17 -1.59 16.45
CA TYR A 273 6.99 -2.43 16.66
C TYR A 273 6.67 -3.32 15.45
N ARG A 274 7.34 -3.14 14.32
CA ARG A 274 7.14 -3.96 13.12
C ARG A 274 7.83 -5.33 13.31
N PRO A 275 7.06 -6.44 13.43
CA PRO A 275 7.64 -7.73 13.73
C PRO A 275 8.39 -8.33 12.53
N ALA A 276 9.42 -9.12 12.81
CA ALA A 276 10.02 -10.00 11.81
C ALA A 276 9.03 -11.12 11.41
N PRO A 277 9.19 -11.76 10.26
CA PRO A 277 8.28 -12.83 9.80
C PRO A 277 8.16 -14.01 10.78
N ASP A 278 9.19 -14.31 11.54
CA ASP A 278 9.28 -15.43 12.50
C ASP A 278 9.13 -14.99 13.97
N ALA A 279 8.77 -13.72 14.22
CA ALA A 279 8.70 -13.15 15.57
C ALA A 279 7.69 -13.87 16.48
N ALA A 280 6.61 -14.43 15.93
CA ALA A 280 5.63 -15.19 16.70
C ALA A 280 6.20 -16.50 17.27
N GLY A 281 7.07 -17.17 16.52
CA GLY A 281 7.64 -18.47 16.90
C GLY A 281 6.66 -19.65 16.72
N GLY A 282 7.14 -20.88 17.01
CA GLY A 282 6.28 -22.07 16.99
C GLY A 282 5.68 -22.39 15.62
N ASN A 283 6.42 -22.24 14.55
CA ASN A 283 5.97 -22.45 13.17
C ASN A 283 4.79 -21.54 12.75
N LEU A 284 4.56 -20.44 13.48
CA LEU A 284 3.65 -19.37 13.09
C LEU A 284 4.46 -18.21 12.52
N TYR A 285 4.12 -17.81 11.31
CA TYR A 285 4.82 -16.75 10.56
C TYR A 285 3.86 -15.62 10.21
N LEU A 286 4.43 -14.43 10.02
CA LEU A 286 3.69 -13.21 9.71
C LEU A 286 4.08 -12.68 8.34
N ALA A 287 3.11 -12.28 7.57
CA ALA A 287 3.27 -11.52 6.34
C ALA A 287 2.24 -10.38 6.30
N GLY A 288 2.55 -9.34 5.57
CA GLY A 288 1.79 -8.10 5.44
C GLY A 288 2.76 -6.95 5.34
N ASP A 289 2.38 -5.89 4.67
CA ASP A 289 3.19 -4.68 4.49
C ASP A 289 3.61 -4.04 5.83
N TRP A 290 2.83 -4.26 6.88
CA TRP A 290 3.08 -3.79 8.25
C TRP A 290 4.21 -4.54 8.98
N THR A 291 4.67 -5.70 8.47
CA THR A 291 5.82 -6.42 9.04
C THR A 291 7.14 -5.71 8.69
N ARG A 292 8.25 -6.14 9.30
CA ARG A 292 9.58 -5.54 9.10
C ARG A 292 10.16 -5.83 7.73
N THR A 293 9.62 -5.17 6.70
CA THR A 293 10.05 -5.30 5.32
C THR A 293 11.11 -4.27 4.91
N GLY A 294 11.29 -3.22 5.71
CA GLY A 294 12.07 -2.02 5.36
C GLY A 294 11.35 -1.06 4.40
N TRP A 295 10.11 -1.40 3.99
CA TRP A 295 9.28 -0.61 3.08
C TRP A 295 8.04 -0.05 3.78
N PRO A 296 7.49 1.09 3.30
CA PRO A 296 6.25 1.64 3.84
C PRO A 296 5.05 0.77 3.43
N SER A 297 3.84 1.22 3.76
CA SER A 297 2.58 0.54 3.38
C SER A 297 2.35 0.64 1.88
N THR A 298 2.83 -0.36 1.15
CA THR A 298 2.78 -0.45 -0.31
C THR A 298 2.58 -1.90 -0.76
N MET A 299 2.16 -2.08 -2.01
CA MET A 299 2.11 -3.42 -2.64
C MET A 299 3.50 -4.09 -2.65
N GLU A 300 4.57 -3.31 -2.85
CA GLU A 300 5.94 -3.82 -2.75
C GLU A 300 6.23 -4.33 -1.33
N GLY A 301 5.89 -3.56 -0.29
CA GLY A 301 6.01 -3.99 1.10
C GLY A 301 5.28 -5.30 1.36
N ALA A 302 4.07 -5.48 0.82
CA ALA A 302 3.29 -6.70 0.96
C ALA A 302 3.94 -7.89 0.25
N VAL A 303 4.39 -7.74 -1.01
CA VAL A 303 5.08 -8.80 -1.76
C VAL A 303 6.39 -9.22 -1.08
N ARG A 304 7.18 -8.25 -0.62
CA ARG A 304 8.41 -8.49 0.15
C ARG A 304 8.12 -9.29 1.41
N SER A 305 7.08 -8.93 2.14
CA SER A 305 6.68 -9.63 3.37
C SER A 305 6.35 -11.10 3.13
N GLY A 306 5.65 -11.40 2.04
CA GLY A 306 5.34 -12.76 1.63
C GLY A 306 6.59 -13.59 1.32
N ARG A 307 7.55 -13.00 0.59
CA ARG A 307 8.84 -13.64 0.29
C ARG A 307 9.67 -13.87 1.55
N LEU A 308 9.76 -12.87 2.44
CA LEU A 308 10.45 -12.99 3.72
C LEU A 308 9.80 -14.05 4.64
N ALA A 309 8.48 -14.15 4.65
CA ALA A 309 7.78 -15.20 5.39
C ALA A 309 8.08 -16.60 4.80
N ALA A 310 8.09 -16.74 3.47
CA ALA A 310 8.46 -17.98 2.80
C ALA A 310 9.92 -18.38 3.11
N GLU A 311 10.87 -17.44 3.09
CA GLU A 311 12.25 -17.67 3.54
C GLU A 311 12.32 -18.15 5.00
N ALA A 312 11.49 -17.55 5.88
CA ALA A 312 11.46 -17.95 7.28
C ALA A 312 10.92 -19.36 7.48
N VAL A 313 9.88 -19.76 6.72
CA VAL A 313 9.38 -21.15 6.69
C VAL A 313 10.46 -22.09 6.19
N ALA A 314 11.12 -21.76 5.07
CA ALA A 314 12.18 -22.55 4.48
C ALA A 314 13.35 -22.76 5.46
N ARG A 315 13.78 -21.70 6.17
CA ARG A 315 14.81 -21.81 7.21
C ARG A 315 14.40 -22.73 8.35
N GLY A 316 13.14 -22.65 8.78
CA GLY A 316 12.59 -23.58 9.78
C GLY A 316 12.64 -25.04 9.34
N ALA A 317 12.59 -25.30 8.04
CA ALA A 317 12.75 -26.63 7.42
C ALA A 317 14.20 -26.98 7.02
N GLY A 318 15.20 -26.15 7.40
CA GLY A 318 16.62 -26.37 7.10
C GLY A 318 17.08 -25.89 5.73
N ASN A 319 16.26 -25.18 4.97
CA ASN A 319 16.62 -24.60 3.67
C ASN A 319 17.00 -23.11 3.83
N GLN A 320 18.15 -22.71 3.29
CA GLN A 320 18.71 -21.35 3.37
C GLN A 320 18.49 -20.55 2.07
N GLU A 321 17.54 -20.95 1.24
CA GLU A 321 17.23 -20.26 -0.02
C GLU A 321 16.76 -18.81 0.23
N ARG A 322 17.23 -17.87 -0.59
CA ARG A 322 16.79 -16.49 -0.61
C ARG A 322 15.77 -16.29 -1.73
N LEU A 323 14.57 -15.84 -1.35
CA LEU A 323 13.45 -15.61 -2.26
C LEU A 323 13.19 -14.12 -2.50
N LEU A 324 13.70 -13.25 -1.61
CA LEU A 324 13.56 -11.81 -1.75
C LEU A 324 14.41 -11.32 -2.93
N SER A 325 13.74 -10.66 -3.89
CA SER A 325 14.44 -10.00 -5.00
C SER A 325 15.26 -8.83 -4.48
N PRO A 326 16.47 -8.60 -5.02
CA PRO A 326 17.27 -7.42 -4.65
C PRO A 326 16.56 -6.14 -5.08
N ASP A 327 16.83 -5.06 -4.36
CA ASP A 327 16.37 -3.72 -4.73
C ASP A 327 17.04 -3.26 -6.04
N LEU A 328 16.43 -2.28 -6.70
CA LEU A 328 17.00 -1.66 -7.89
C LEU A 328 18.41 -1.16 -7.56
N ALA A 329 19.36 -1.50 -8.41
CA ALA A 329 20.73 -1.06 -8.26
C ALA A 329 20.87 0.45 -8.58
N ALA A 330 21.75 1.13 -7.86
CA ALA A 330 22.12 2.50 -8.21
C ALA A 330 22.74 2.54 -9.62
N THR A 331 22.42 3.58 -10.39
CA THR A 331 22.93 3.77 -11.76
C THR A 331 23.66 5.10 -11.91
N GLY A 332 24.47 5.23 -12.97
CA GLY A 332 25.19 6.46 -13.28
C GLY A 332 26.08 6.93 -12.13
N LEU A 333 26.05 8.23 -11.85
CA LEU A 333 26.82 8.86 -10.79
C LEU A 333 26.46 8.33 -9.39
N MET A 334 25.21 7.88 -9.21
CA MET A 334 24.74 7.36 -7.91
C MET A 334 25.47 6.10 -7.46
N LYS A 335 26.08 5.31 -8.39
CA LYS A 335 26.96 4.19 -8.01
C LYS A 335 28.14 4.59 -7.12
N LEU A 336 28.57 5.85 -7.22
CA LEU A 336 29.69 6.39 -6.43
C LEU A 336 29.22 7.04 -5.13
N LEU A 337 27.97 7.45 -5.06
CA LEU A 337 27.41 8.25 -3.95
C LEU A 337 26.56 7.43 -2.98
N THR A 338 26.00 6.31 -3.40
CA THR A 338 25.25 5.38 -2.54
C THR A 338 26.20 4.31 -1.99
N ARG A 339 26.12 4.09 -0.69
CA ARG A 339 26.87 3.03 0.01
C ARG A 339 26.03 1.76 0.16
#